data_335d35648e84612a2e583ed8d4f73ac5
#
_entry.id   335d35648e84612a2e583ed8d4f73ac5
#
_cell.length_a   1.000
_cell.length_b   1.000
_cell.length_c   1.000
_cell.angle_alpha   90.00
_cell.angle_beta   90.00
_cell.angle_gamma   90.00
#
_symmetry.space_group_name_H-M   'P 1'
#
loop_
_entity.id
_entity.type
_entity.pdbx_description
1 polymer ?
#
loop_
_entity_poly.entity_id
_entity_poly.type
_entity_poly.pdbx_seq_one_letter_code
_entity_poly.pdbx_strand_id
1 'polypeptide(L)'
;MGIFMKILILIDGNSLLNRAYYATRLLTTKDGTPTNAVFGFIKLLLKIISDQNPDKLIVTFDLKAPTFRHQLYDGYKATRKPMPDDLAVQVGMLKELLRTMRICICEKEGYEADDLVGTLSHRFADTHSIIITGDRDAYQLVDERTSVYLTKTGVSELLKLDAAHFEEMIGYKPCQVIDMKALMGDSSDNIPGVPGIGEKTALDLVRRFGSLDGVYAHLGDCSASVCKKLEAGKQSAYLSYKLAAIDRDVPIEIGEDTGVLALPFSEEVKRQFLQLEFTSLAKLDIFAAEGAAAAEAVP
;
A
#
# COMPACT_ATOMS: atom_id res chain seq x y z
N MET A 1 -2.79 29.95 -16.75
CA MET A 1 -3.23 28.60 -17.14
C MET A 1 -2.66 27.67 -16.09
N GLY A 2 -3.47 27.24 -15.09
CA GLY A 2 -2.98 26.33 -14.05
C GLY A 2 -2.62 24.99 -14.69
N ILE A 3 -1.41 24.53 -14.46
CA ILE A 3 -1.01 23.18 -14.84
C ILE A 3 -1.79 22.25 -13.87
N PHE A 4 -2.85 21.59 -14.36
CA PHE A 4 -3.50 20.53 -13.60
C PHE A 4 -2.52 19.37 -13.54
N MET A 5 -2.04 19.09 -12.33
CA MET A 5 -1.17 17.94 -12.08
C MET A 5 -2.01 16.67 -12.30
N LYS A 6 -1.50 15.72 -13.08
CA LYS A 6 -2.15 14.42 -13.30
C LYS A 6 -2.25 13.65 -11.97
N ILE A 7 -3.30 12.88 -11.80
CA ILE A 7 -3.54 12.06 -10.60
C ILE A 7 -3.15 10.62 -10.91
N LEU A 8 -2.23 10.08 -10.09
CA LEU A 8 -1.86 8.68 -10.08
C LEU A 8 -2.41 8.01 -8.82
N ILE A 9 -3.24 6.99 -8.98
CA ILE A 9 -3.66 6.12 -7.88
C ILE A 9 -2.74 4.90 -7.83
N LEU A 10 -2.15 4.68 -6.66
CA LEU A 10 -1.37 3.49 -6.35
C LEU A 10 -2.08 2.69 -5.26
N ILE A 11 -2.36 1.43 -5.53
CA ILE A 11 -3.08 0.56 -4.59
C ILE A 11 -2.18 -0.59 -4.17
N ASP A 12 -1.96 -0.75 -2.87
CA ASP A 12 -1.44 -1.97 -2.29
C ASP A 12 -2.53 -3.05 -2.34
N GLY A 13 -2.41 -3.93 -3.32
CA GLY A 13 -3.42 -4.93 -3.62
C GLY A 13 -3.59 -5.97 -2.51
N ASN A 14 -2.48 -6.41 -1.91
CA ASN A 14 -2.50 -7.40 -0.84
C ASN A 14 -3.14 -6.83 0.43
N SER A 15 -2.71 -5.64 0.85
CA SER A 15 -3.23 -4.97 2.03
C SER A 15 -4.73 -4.69 1.89
N LEU A 16 -5.14 -4.13 0.74
CA LEU A 16 -6.53 -3.78 0.50
C LEU A 16 -7.44 -5.01 0.38
N LEU A 17 -7.00 -6.07 -0.30
CA LEU A 17 -7.75 -7.32 -0.44
C LEU A 17 -7.93 -8.01 0.92
N ASN A 18 -6.86 -8.08 1.73
CA ASN A 18 -6.91 -8.60 3.08
C ASN A 18 -7.89 -7.82 3.95
N ARG A 19 -7.85 -6.49 3.88
CA ARG A 19 -8.78 -5.62 4.58
C ARG A 19 -10.22 -5.88 4.15
N ALA A 20 -10.47 -6.00 2.85
CA ALA A 20 -11.79 -6.28 2.30
C ALA A 20 -12.32 -7.65 2.75
N TYR A 21 -11.46 -8.66 2.83
CA TYR A 21 -11.79 -9.99 3.31
C TYR A 21 -12.39 -9.98 4.72
N TYR A 22 -11.74 -9.31 5.65
CA TYR A 22 -12.22 -9.25 7.04
C TYR A 22 -13.33 -8.22 7.27
N ALA A 23 -13.47 -7.22 6.42
CA ALA A 23 -14.48 -6.17 6.57
C ALA A 23 -15.80 -6.47 5.86
N THR A 24 -15.77 -7.33 4.85
CA THR A 24 -16.98 -7.69 4.08
C THR A 24 -17.54 -9.01 4.62
N ARG A 25 -18.85 -9.03 4.89
CA ARG A 25 -19.52 -10.28 5.25
C ARG A 25 -19.27 -11.34 4.17
N LEU A 26 -19.24 -12.59 4.56
CA LEU A 26 -19.05 -13.70 3.63
C LEU A 26 -20.05 -13.62 2.48
N LEU A 27 -19.54 -13.61 1.27
CA LEU A 27 -20.26 -13.70 0.01
C LEU A 27 -19.69 -14.85 -0.79
N THR A 28 -20.54 -15.64 -1.38
CA THR A 28 -20.18 -16.73 -2.28
C THR A 28 -21.06 -16.69 -3.51
N THR A 29 -20.56 -17.17 -4.63
CA THR A 29 -21.38 -17.49 -5.80
C THR A 29 -22.26 -18.70 -5.52
N LYS A 30 -23.21 -19.02 -6.38
CA LYS A 30 -24.12 -20.19 -6.24
C LYS A 30 -23.40 -21.53 -6.17
N ASP A 31 -22.22 -21.64 -6.79
CA ASP A 31 -21.36 -22.82 -6.74
C ASP A 31 -20.47 -22.86 -5.50
N GLY A 32 -20.59 -21.92 -4.57
CA GLY A 32 -19.88 -21.87 -3.31
C GLY A 32 -18.52 -21.17 -3.35
N THR A 33 -18.12 -20.57 -4.47
CA THR A 33 -16.84 -19.87 -4.58
C THR A 33 -16.86 -18.57 -3.76
N PRO A 34 -15.91 -18.35 -2.82
CA PRO A 34 -15.86 -17.15 -1.99
C PRO A 34 -15.48 -15.91 -2.83
N THR A 35 -16.23 -14.80 -2.64
CA THR A 35 -16.07 -13.57 -3.45
C THR A 35 -16.08 -12.28 -2.63
N ASN A 36 -16.23 -12.36 -1.31
CA ASN A 36 -16.39 -11.21 -0.42
C ASN A 36 -15.20 -10.24 -0.48
N ALA A 37 -13.96 -10.73 -0.53
CA ALA A 37 -12.78 -9.90 -0.60
C ALA A 37 -12.70 -9.16 -1.95
N VAL A 38 -12.95 -9.85 -3.06
CA VAL A 38 -12.97 -9.26 -4.40
C VAL A 38 -14.09 -8.21 -4.50
N PHE A 39 -15.28 -8.52 -4.00
CA PHE A 39 -16.40 -7.57 -3.99
C PHE A 39 -16.04 -6.29 -3.23
N GLY A 40 -15.51 -6.42 -2.02
CA GLY A 40 -15.10 -5.28 -1.19
C GLY A 40 -14.01 -4.45 -1.83
N PHE A 41 -13.00 -5.12 -2.43
CA PHE A 41 -11.92 -4.47 -3.16
C PHE A 41 -12.44 -3.66 -4.35
N ILE A 42 -13.21 -4.30 -5.25
CA ILE A 42 -13.74 -3.66 -6.46
C ILE A 42 -14.69 -2.50 -6.09
N LYS A 43 -15.52 -2.67 -5.07
CA LYS A 43 -16.40 -1.60 -4.60
C LYS A 43 -15.62 -0.36 -4.17
N LEU A 44 -14.52 -0.55 -3.43
CA LEU A 44 -13.65 0.58 -3.04
C LEU A 44 -12.92 1.15 -4.24
N LEU A 45 -12.36 0.31 -5.12
CA LEU A 45 -11.68 0.72 -6.34
C LEU A 45 -12.55 1.63 -7.20
N LEU A 46 -13.79 1.22 -7.48
CA LEU A 46 -14.73 2.00 -8.28
C LEU A 46 -15.10 3.32 -7.60
N LYS A 47 -15.24 3.31 -6.27
CA LYS A 47 -15.45 4.52 -5.50
C LYS A 47 -14.25 5.49 -5.64
N ILE A 48 -13.03 4.99 -5.53
CA ILE A 48 -11.83 5.81 -5.68
C ILE A 48 -11.74 6.40 -7.09
N ILE A 49 -12.01 5.60 -8.13
CA ILE A 49 -12.04 6.08 -9.51
C ILE A 49 -13.07 7.22 -9.66
N SER A 50 -14.28 7.04 -9.13
CA SER A 50 -15.33 8.06 -9.18
C SER A 50 -14.98 9.32 -8.39
N ASP A 51 -14.39 9.18 -7.19
CA ASP A 51 -14.10 10.30 -6.30
C ASP A 51 -12.87 11.12 -6.73
N GLN A 52 -11.86 10.46 -7.32
CA GLN A 52 -10.58 11.07 -7.64
C GLN A 52 -10.38 11.36 -9.13
N ASN A 53 -11.17 10.73 -10.01
CA ASN A 53 -11.04 10.83 -11.48
C ASN A 53 -9.57 10.74 -11.95
N PRO A 54 -8.87 9.63 -11.68
CA PRO A 54 -7.44 9.52 -11.90
C PRO A 54 -7.09 9.37 -13.38
N ASP A 55 -5.94 9.92 -13.77
CA ASP A 55 -5.34 9.70 -15.10
C ASP A 55 -4.68 8.32 -15.18
N LYS A 56 -4.09 7.89 -14.06
CA LYS A 56 -3.37 6.62 -13.96
C LYS A 56 -3.79 5.85 -12.71
N LEU A 57 -3.83 4.52 -12.84
CA LEU A 57 -4.12 3.61 -11.74
C LEU A 57 -3.27 2.35 -11.86
N ILE A 58 -2.54 2.00 -10.79
CA ILE A 58 -1.69 0.82 -10.72
C ILE A 58 -1.98 0.10 -9.40
N VAL A 59 -2.13 -1.21 -9.48
CA VAL A 59 -2.28 -2.08 -8.31
C VAL A 59 -1.03 -2.93 -8.16
N THR A 60 -0.38 -2.85 -7.01
CA THR A 60 0.82 -3.63 -6.71
C THR A 60 0.46 -4.89 -5.93
N PHE A 61 1.19 -5.98 -6.14
CA PHE A 61 1.02 -7.21 -5.37
C PHE A 61 2.38 -7.80 -4.97
N ASP A 62 2.40 -8.47 -3.82
CA ASP A 62 3.50 -9.34 -3.42
C ASP A 62 3.52 -10.61 -4.25
N LEU A 63 4.72 -11.11 -4.53
CA LEU A 63 4.93 -12.45 -5.03
C LEU A 63 5.24 -13.43 -3.89
N LYS A 64 4.94 -14.71 -4.08
CA LYS A 64 5.29 -15.79 -3.13
C LYS A 64 6.78 -16.15 -3.23
N ALA A 65 7.65 -15.17 -3.05
CA ALA A 65 9.09 -15.33 -3.10
C ALA A 65 9.74 -14.59 -1.93
N PRO A 66 10.89 -15.06 -1.41
CA PRO A 66 11.65 -14.30 -0.43
C PRO A 66 12.08 -12.94 -1.01
N THR A 67 12.03 -11.90 -0.18
CA THR A 67 12.50 -10.57 -0.53
C THR A 67 13.89 -10.32 0.05
N PHE A 68 14.54 -9.22 -0.34
CA PHE A 68 15.82 -8.83 0.24
C PHE A 68 15.80 -8.69 1.77
N ARG A 69 14.61 -8.38 2.37
CA ARG A 69 14.44 -8.30 3.83
C ARG A 69 14.60 -9.67 4.50
N HIS A 70 14.13 -10.74 3.87
CA HIS A 70 14.34 -12.12 4.36
C HIS A 70 15.81 -12.52 4.31
N GLN A 71 16.59 -11.99 3.33
CA GLN A 71 18.03 -12.21 3.26
C GLN A 71 18.79 -11.43 4.36
N LEU A 72 18.27 -10.28 4.78
CA LEU A 72 18.84 -9.46 5.85
C LEU A 72 18.53 -10.00 7.25
N TYR A 73 17.37 -10.63 7.43
CA TYR A 73 16.91 -11.09 8.74
C TYR A 73 15.93 -12.27 8.60
N ASP A 74 16.36 -13.46 9.03
CA ASP A 74 15.56 -14.71 8.96
C ASP A 74 14.24 -14.62 9.73
N GLY A 75 14.18 -13.77 10.76
CA GLY A 75 12.99 -13.52 11.56
C GLY A 75 11.95 -12.64 10.89
N TYR A 76 12.26 -12.00 9.75
CA TYR A 76 11.34 -11.07 9.11
C TYR A 76 10.03 -11.74 8.71
N LYS A 77 8.90 -11.20 9.18
CA LYS A 77 7.54 -11.72 8.97
C LYS A 77 7.32 -13.19 9.41
N ALA A 78 8.28 -13.80 10.15
CA ALA A 78 8.19 -15.22 10.55
C ALA A 78 7.01 -15.54 11.47
N THR A 79 6.45 -14.53 12.14
CA THR A 79 5.30 -14.66 13.04
C THR A 79 3.95 -14.48 12.33
N ARG A 80 3.95 -14.11 11.04
CA ARG A 80 2.71 -13.93 10.27
C ARG A 80 2.00 -15.27 10.07
N LYS A 81 0.70 -15.30 10.31
CA LYS A 81 -0.14 -16.45 10.00
C LYS A 81 -0.26 -16.64 8.49
N PRO A 82 -0.36 -17.88 8.00
CA PRO A 82 -0.60 -18.13 6.59
C PRO A 82 -1.94 -17.51 6.15
N MET A 83 -2.00 -17.12 4.88
CA MET A 83 -3.23 -16.62 4.28
C MET A 83 -4.31 -17.73 4.29
N PRO A 84 -5.55 -17.43 4.67
CA PRO A 84 -6.66 -18.38 4.54
C PRO A 84 -6.84 -18.86 3.10
N ASP A 85 -7.19 -20.14 2.89
CA ASP A 85 -7.31 -20.73 1.56
C ASP A 85 -8.36 -20.04 0.69
N ASP A 86 -9.50 -19.65 1.28
CA ASP A 86 -10.57 -18.92 0.59
C ASP A 86 -10.19 -17.46 0.25
N LEU A 87 -9.25 -16.86 0.96
CA LEU A 87 -8.64 -15.60 0.54
C LEU A 87 -7.62 -15.81 -0.59
N ALA A 88 -6.83 -16.88 -0.52
CA ALA A 88 -5.82 -17.18 -1.52
C ALA A 88 -6.44 -17.38 -2.93
N VAL A 89 -7.59 -18.04 -3.01
CA VAL A 89 -8.36 -18.18 -4.26
C VAL A 89 -8.80 -16.81 -4.80
N GLN A 90 -9.21 -15.91 -3.94
CA GLN A 90 -9.66 -14.57 -4.31
C GLN A 90 -8.54 -13.66 -4.83
N VAL A 91 -7.28 -13.89 -4.47
CA VAL A 91 -6.12 -13.16 -5.04
C VAL A 91 -6.05 -13.38 -6.55
N GLY A 92 -6.11 -14.65 -6.99
CA GLY A 92 -6.10 -15.01 -8.42
C GLY A 92 -7.28 -14.41 -9.18
N MET A 93 -8.47 -14.55 -8.61
CA MET A 93 -9.72 -13.99 -9.16
C MET A 93 -9.66 -12.48 -9.32
N LEU A 94 -9.14 -11.76 -8.31
CA LEU A 94 -8.97 -10.31 -8.37
C LEU A 94 -8.02 -9.91 -9.49
N LYS A 95 -6.85 -10.55 -9.59
CA LYS A 95 -5.86 -10.23 -10.64
C LYS A 95 -6.41 -10.46 -12.04
N GLU A 96 -7.19 -11.53 -12.25
CA GLU A 96 -7.86 -11.79 -13.52
C GLU A 96 -8.87 -10.69 -13.86
N LEU A 97 -9.70 -10.32 -12.89
CA LEU A 97 -10.68 -9.25 -13.06
C LEU A 97 -10.02 -7.89 -13.37
N LEU A 98 -8.94 -7.54 -12.66
CA LEU A 98 -8.17 -6.32 -12.93
C LEU A 98 -7.57 -6.31 -14.33
N ARG A 99 -7.07 -7.46 -14.83
CA ARG A 99 -6.58 -7.58 -16.21
C ARG A 99 -7.69 -7.35 -17.23
N THR A 100 -8.89 -7.92 -17.01
CA THR A 100 -10.04 -7.68 -17.88
C THR A 100 -10.47 -6.21 -17.86
N MET A 101 -10.38 -5.56 -16.69
CA MET A 101 -10.58 -4.12 -16.54
C MET A 101 -9.46 -3.28 -17.18
N ARG A 102 -8.40 -3.90 -17.72
CA ARG A 102 -7.19 -3.25 -18.24
C ARG A 102 -6.50 -2.36 -17.21
N ILE A 103 -6.60 -2.71 -15.94
CA ILE A 103 -5.90 -2.03 -14.86
C ILE A 103 -4.49 -2.60 -14.75
N CYS A 104 -3.51 -1.73 -14.70
CA CYS A 104 -2.10 -2.11 -14.60
C CYS A 104 -1.82 -2.81 -13.27
N ILE A 105 -1.24 -4.02 -13.34
CA ILE A 105 -0.75 -4.77 -12.19
C ILE A 105 0.77 -4.72 -12.20
N CYS A 106 1.37 -4.37 -11.06
CA CYS A 106 2.82 -4.35 -10.90
C CYS A 106 3.25 -5.34 -9.82
N GLU A 107 4.18 -6.22 -10.19
CA GLU A 107 4.76 -7.27 -9.34
C GLU A 107 6.24 -7.41 -9.66
N LYS A 108 7.08 -7.63 -8.65
CA LYS A 108 8.52 -7.85 -8.85
C LYS A 108 9.06 -8.85 -7.84
N GLU A 109 9.70 -9.90 -8.33
CA GLU A 109 10.39 -10.87 -7.47
C GLU A 109 11.53 -10.20 -6.70
N GLY A 110 11.67 -10.57 -5.43
CA GLY A 110 12.67 -10.01 -4.52
C GLY A 110 12.27 -8.73 -3.79
N TYR A 111 11.11 -8.15 -4.14
CA TYR A 111 10.57 -6.91 -3.56
C TYR A 111 9.14 -7.11 -3.07
N GLU A 112 8.70 -6.22 -2.20
CA GLU A 112 7.34 -6.20 -1.69
C GLU A 112 6.47 -5.18 -2.43
N ALA A 113 5.15 -5.31 -2.33
CA ALA A 113 4.19 -4.38 -2.93
C ALA A 113 4.46 -2.93 -2.50
N ASP A 114 4.87 -2.70 -1.25
CA ASP A 114 5.19 -1.37 -0.71
C ASP A 114 6.42 -0.76 -1.40
N ASP A 115 7.44 -1.56 -1.75
CA ASP A 115 8.61 -1.09 -2.48
C ASP A 115 8.23 -0.63 -3.89
N LEU A 116 7.30 -1.37 -4.52
CA LEU A 116 6.75 -0.98 -5.82
C LEU A 116 5.94 0.32 -5.74
N VAL A 117 5.10 0.46 -4.72
CA VAL A 117 4.35 1.70 -4.45
C VAL A 117 5.32 2.87 -4.24
N GLY A 118 6.36 2.69 -3.41
CA GLY A 118 7.39 3.69 -3.15
C GLY A 118 8.15 4.10 -4.41
N THR A 119 8.53 3.12 -5.24
CA THR A 119 9.23 3.35 -6.51
C THR A 119 8.35 4.09 -7.52
N LEU A 120 7.10 3.64 -7.68
CA LEU A 120 6.16 4.25 -8.62
C LEU A 120 5.84 5.71 -8.22
N SER A 121 5.53 5.97 -6.94
CA SER A 121 5.26 7.34 -6.47
C SER A 121 6.46 8.28 -6.68
N HIS A 122 7.68 7.76 -6.55
CA HIS A 122 8.89 8.54 -6.77
C HIS A 122 9.17 8.81 -8.24
N ARG A 123 8.99 7.83 -9.13
CA ARG A 123 9.33 7.92 -10.56
C ARG A 123 8.31 8.70 -11.39
N PHE A 124 7.02 8.69 -11.02
CA PHE A 124 6.01 9.53 -11.67
C PHE A 124 6.03 10.96 -11.13
N ALA A 125 7.14 11.67 -11.38
CA ALA A 125 7.44 12.99 -10.80
C ALA A 125 6.51 14.13 -11.27
N ASP A 126 5.78 13.95 -12.37
CA ASP A 126 4.83 14.89 -12.96
C ASP A 126 3.38 14.67 -12.51
N THR A 127 3.17 13.74 -11.55
CA THR A 127 1.84 13.41 -11.04
C THR A 127 1.71 13.70 -9.54
N HIS A 128 0.48 13.91 -9.08
CA HIS A 128 0.13 13.77 -7.67
C HIS A 128 -0.25 12.31 -7.39
N SER A 129 0.56 11.63 -6.60
CA SER A 129 0.34 10.23 -6.23
C SER A 129 -0.56 10.11 -5.01
N ILE A 130 -1.61 9.31 -5.09
CA ILE A 130 -2.48 8.96 -3.97
C ILE A 130 -2.33 7.46 -3.72
N ILE A 131 -1.71 7.11 -2.60
CA ILE A 131 -1.48 5.72 -2.20
C ILE A 131 -2.66 5.24 -1.35
N ILE A 132 -3.28 4.14 -1.76
CA ILE A 132 -4.39 3.51 -1.03
C ILE A 132 -3.88 2.21 -0.42
N THR A 133 -3.84 2.17 0.91
CA THR A 133 -3.36 0.98 1.65
C THR A 133 -4.03 0.87 3.02
N GLY A 134 -3.90 -0.25 3.67
CA GLY A 134 -4.21 -0.45 5.09
C GLY A 134 -2.95 -0.44 5.96
N ASP A 135 -1.78 -0.28 5.37
CA ASP A 135 -0.49 -0.34 6.06
C ASP A 135 0.05 1.06 6.38
N ARG A 136 0.46 1.25 7.62
CA ARG A 136 1.05 2.51 8.11
C ARG A 136 2.49 2.71 7.67
N ASP A 137 3.13 1.69 7.11
CA ASP A 137 4.49 1.80 6.59
C ASP A 137 4.56 2.77 5.43
N ALA A 138 3.48 2.87 4.65
CA ALA A 138 3.32 3.86 3.59
C ALA A 138 3.38 5.33 4.09
N TYR A 139 3.24 5.59 5.39
CA TYR A 139 3.38 6.93 5.95
C TYR A 139 4.73 7.59 5.62
N GLN A 140 5.80 6.80 5.50
CA GLN A 140 7.12 7.28 5.10
C GLN A 140 7.19 7.82 3.67
N LEU A 141 6.14 7.55 2.86
CA LEU A 141 6.06 7.98 1.46
C LEU A 141 5.36 9.33 1.29
N VAL A 142 4.74 9.86 2.37
CA VAL A 142 4.04 11.15 2.31
C VAL A 142 5.04 12.28 2.08
N ASP A 143 4.79 13.05 1.03
CA ASP A 143 5.54 14.26 0.69
C ASP A 143 4.61 15.28 -0.03
N GLU A 144 5.16 16.35 -0.61
CA GLU A 144 4.38 17.39 -1.29
C GLU A 144 3.60 16.90 -2.52
N ARG A 145 4.01 15.75 -3.08
CA ARG A 145 3.40 15.14 -4.29
C ARG A 145 2.71 13.82 -4.00
N THR A 146 2.88 13.28 -2.80
CA THR A 146 2.38 11.95 -2.43
C THR A 146 1.52 12.05 -1.18
N SER A 147 0.28 11.64 -1.29
CA SER A 147 -0.67 11.50 -0.17
C SER A 147 -0.97 10.02 0.09
N VAL A 148 -1.19 9.67 1.34
CA VAL A 148 -1.61 8.32 1.74
C VAL A 148 -3.04 8.33 2.25
N TYR A 149 -3.89 7.51 1.65
CA TYR A 149 -5.26 7.28 2.08
C TYR A 149 -5.32 5.91 2.76
N LEU A 150 -5.27 5.93 4.08
CA LEU A 150 -5.29 4.72 4.90
C LEU A 150 -6.72 4.24 5.13
N THR A 151 -7.00 2.98 4.83
CA THR A 151 -8.29 2.36 5.18
C THR A 151 -8.43 2.23 6.69
N LYS A 152 -9.49 2.82 7.27
CA LYS A 152 -9.85 2.70 8.68
C LYS A 152 -10.70 1.44 8.93
N THR A 153 -11.80 1.57 9.61
CA THR A 153 -12.76 0.49 9.85
C THR A 153 -13.49 0.14 8.56
N GLY A 154 -13.36 -1.10 8.10
CA GLY A 154 -13.90 -1.50 6.80
C GLY A 154 -13.04 -1.02 5.62
N VAL A 155 -13.64 -0.98 4.43
CA VAL A 155 -12.99 -0.50 3.19
C VAL A 155 -13.57 0.83 2.69
N SER A 156 -14.59 1.37 3.35
CA SER A 156 -15.32 2.55 2.85
C SER A 156 -14.83 3.88 3.42
N GLU A 157 -14.17 3.86 4.58
CA GLU A 157 -13.67 5.04 5.27
C GLU A 157 -12.16 5.15 5.12
N LEU A 158 -11.70 6.29 4.56
CA LEU A 158 -10.29 6.58 4.33
C LEU A 158 -9.82 7.73 5.21
N LEU A 159 -8.71 7.52 5.92
CA LEU A 159 -7.95 8.59 6.56
C LEU A 159 -7.00 9.16 5.50
N LYS A 160 -7.22 10.41 5.14
CA LYS A 160 -6.37 11.13 4.17
C LYS A 160 -5.22 11.80 4.91
N LEU A 161 -4.01 11.49 4.51
CA LEU A 161 -2.77 12.04 5.05
C LEU A 161 -1.98 12.67 3.92
N ASP A 162 -1.79 13.97 3.99
CA ASP A 162 -0.93 14.77 3.13
C ASP A 162 0.20 15.42 3.94
N ALA A 163 1.18 15.99 3.27
CA ALA A 163 2.34 16.61 3.93
C ALA A 163 1.96 17.76 4.88
N ALA A 164 0.89 18.50 4.56
CA ALA A 164 0.49 19.68 5.33
C ALA A 164 -0.10 19.32 6.71
N HIS A 165 -0.80 18.19 6.81
CA HIS A 165 -1.52 17.79 8.01
C HIS A 165 -0.90 16.59 8.73
N PHE A 166 0.09 15.93 8.13
CA PHE A 166 0.65 14.68 8.64
C PHE A 166 1.20 14.81 10.08
N GLU A 167 2.05 15.82 10.31
CA GLU A 167 2.72 15.97 11.61
C GLU A 167 1.70 16.30 12.72
N GLU A 168 0.68 17.10 12.41
CA GLU A 168 -0.41 17.41 13.36
C GLU A 168 -1.21 16.15 13.73
N MET A 169 -1.51 15.31 12.74
CA MET A 169 -2.35 14.13 12.93
C MET A 169 -1.60 12.94 13.54
N ILE A 170 -0.33 12.77 13.24
CA ILE A 170 0.48 11.59 13.60
C ILE A 170 1.45 11.89 14.74
N GLY A 171 1.91 13.14 14.86
CA GLY A 171 2.76 13.61 15.95
C GLY A 171 4.26 13.61 15.65
N TYR A 172 4.67 13.20 14.44
CA TYR A 172 6.04 13.25 13.92
C TYR A 172 6.00 13.35 12.39
N LYS A 173 7.14 13.66 11.76
CA LYS A 173 7.20 13.89 10.30
C LYS A 173 7.22 12.56 9.51
N PRO A 174 6.77 12.55 8.23
CA PRO A 174 6.83 11.36 7.39
C PRO A 174 8.23 10.74 7.31
N CYS A 175 9.28 11.53 7.17
CA CYS A 175 10.67 11.05 7.13
C CYS A 175 11.13 10.37 8.43
N GLN A 176 10.43 10.56 9.54
CA GLN A 176 10.74 9.98 10.85
C GLN A 176 10.04 8.64 11.11
N VAL A 177 9.18 8.17 10.20
CA VAL A 177 8.47 6.88 10.34
C VAL A 177 9.46 5.73 10.49
N ILE A 178 10.52 5.73 9.67
CA ILE A 178 11.55 4.69 9.71
C ILE A 178 12.33 4.76 11.01
N ASP A 179 12.69 5.97 11.48
CA ASP A 179 13.39 6.16 12.75
C ASP A 179 12.59 5.66 13.95
N MET A 180 11.27 5.92 13.94
CA MET A 180 10.35 5.39 14.95
C MET A 180 10.37 3.87 14.98
N LYS A 181 10.23 3.21 13.82
CA LYS A 181 10.27 1.74 13.72
C LYS A 181 11.64 1.16 14.04
N ALA A 182 12.72 1.87 13.71
CA ALA A 182 14.08 1.46 14.07
C ALA A 182 14.28 1.40 15.59
N LEU A 183 13.66 2.31 16.34
CA LEU A 183 13.76 2.37 17.79
C LEU A 183 12.77 1.44 18.49
N MET A 184 11.49 1.49 18.14
CA MET A 184 10.45 0.73 18.86
C MET A 184 10.21 -0.68 18.32
N GLY A 185 10.71 -0.99 17.12
CA GLY A 185 10.39 -2.22 16.40
C GLY A 185 9.01 -2.21 15.78
N ASP A 186 8.66 -3.34 15.14
CA ASP A 186 7.33 -3.61 14.62
C ASP A 186 6.98 -5.09 14.82
N SER A 187 6.02 -5.36 15.68
CA SER A 187 5.59 -6.73 15.98
C SER A 187 4.85 -7.41 14.83
N SER A 188 4.23 -6.64 13.92
CA SER A 188 3.51 -7.20 12.76
C SER A 188 4.46 -7.84 11.74
N ASP A 189 5.65 -7.27 11.59
CA ASP A 189 6.70 -7.73 10.69
C ASP A 189 7.87 -8.40 11.41
N ASN A 190 7.73 -8.56 12.73
CA ASN A 190 8.77 -9.10 13.59
C ASN A 190 10.10 -8.32 13.49
N ILE A 191 10.00 -7.00 13.35
CA ILE A 191 11.15 -6.09 13.36
C ILE A 191 11.52 -5.82 14.82
N PRO A 192 12.77 -6.09 15.24
CA PRO A 192 13.10 -6.16 16.66
C PRO A 192 13.14 -4.81 17.38
N GLY A 193 13.54 -3.72 16.72
CA GLY A 193 13.80 -2.44 17.37
C GLY A 193 14.90 -2.49 18.43
N VAL A 194 14.85 -1.58 19.37
CA VAL A 194 15.74 -1.55 20.56
C VAL A 194 14.97 -2.13 21.75
N PRO A 195 15.41 -3.26 22.34
CA PRO A 195 14.73 -3.88 23.47
C PRO A 195 14.49 -2.90 24.63
N GLY A 196 13.22 -2.75 25.01
CA GLY A 196 12.81 -1.87 26.10
C GLY A 196 12.65 -0.39 25.72
N ILE A 197 12.76 -0.04 24.44
CA ILE A 197 12.32 1.24 23.88
C ILE A 197 10.96 1.04 23.24
N GLY A 198 9.91 1.61 23.85
CA GLY A 198 8.57 1.59 23.29
C GLY A 198 8.22 2.93 22.60
N GLU A 199 7.02 3.00 22.03
CA GLU A 199 6.54 4.11 21.21
C GLU A 199 6.74 5.49 21.87
N LYS A 200 6.37 5.64 23.14
CA LYS A 200 6.52 6.95 23.85
C LYS A 200 7.97 7.40 23.94
N THR A 201 8.90 6.46 24.24
CA THR A 201 10.32 6.78 24.34
C THR A 201 10.91 7.06 22.98
N ALA A 202 10.53 6.25 21.95
CA ALA A 202 10.94 6.47 20.58
C ALA A 202 10.49 7.85 20.07
N LEU A 203 9.25 8.22 20.32
CA LEU A 203 8.68 9.52 19.95
C LEU A 203 9.41 10.69 20.62
N ASP A 204 9.71 10.61 21.93
CA ASP A 204 10.49 11.62 22.63
C ASP A 204 11.88 11.78 22.02
N LEU A 205 12.57 10.64 21.77
CA LEU A 205 13.91 10.63 21.18
C LEU A 205 13.92 11.24 19.78
N VAL A 206 12.99 10.83 18.91
CA VAL A 206 12.92 11.31 17.53
C VAL A 206 12.54 12.81 17.49
N ARG A 207 11.65 13.28 18.35
CA ARG A 207 11.31 14.71 18.46
C ARG A 207 12.49 15.56 18.93
N ARG A 208 13.29 15.06 19.87
CA ARG A 208 14.43 15.80 20.43
C ARG A 208 15.64 15.81 19.51
N PHE A 209 15.93 14.70 18.84
CA PHE A 209 17.17 14.50 18.11
C PHE A 209 16.99 14.36 16.58
N GLY A 210 15.75 14.35 16.09
CA GLY A 210 15.40 14.42 14.67
C GLY A 210 15.42 13.10 13.94
N SER A 211 16.38 12.22 14.17
CA SER A 211 16.57 10.95 13.46
C SER A 211 17.25 9.90 14.34
N LEU A 212 17.32 8.65 13.88
CA LEU A 212 18.08 7.58 14.53
C LEU A 212 19.55 7.97 14.74
N ASP A 213 20.19 8.51 13.70
CA ASP A 213 21.58 8.97 13.80
C ASP A 213 21.72 10.13 14.80
N GLY A 214 20.76 11.06 14.82
CA GLY A 214 20.69 12.13 15.82
C GLY A 214 20.59 11.59 17.25
N VAL A 215 19.78 10.56 17.48
CA VAL A 215 19.69 9.88 18.78
C VAL A 215 21.02 9.30 19.19
N TYR A 216 21.72 8.59 18.30
CA TYR A 216 23.02 7.99 18.61
C TYR A 216 24.16 9.00 18.75
N ALA A 217 24.06 10.17 18.12
CA ALA A 217 25.00 11.26 18.30
C ALA A 217 24.86 11.97 19.67
N HIS A 218 23.69 11.86 20.32
CA HIS A 218 23.34 12.58 21.56
C HIS A 218 23.00 11.63 22.73
N LEU A 219 23.65 10.46 22.80
CA LEU A 219 23.41 9.48 23.88
C LEU A 219 23.65 10.08 25.26
N GLY A 220 24.60 11.01 25.40
CA GLY A 220 24.91 11.69 26.65
C GLY A 220 23.78 12.58 27.19
N ASP A 221 22.85 12.98 26.34
CA ASP A 221 21.68 13.79 26.71
C ASP A 221 20.46 12.93 27.08
N CYS A 222 20.59 11.61 27.02
CA CYS A 222 19.56 10.65 27.40
C CYS A 222 19.70 10.28 28.89
N SER A 223 18.60 9.80 29.50
CA SER A 223 18.71 9.21 30.84
C SER A 223 19.61 7.98 30.81
N ALA A 224 20.32 7.70 31.91
CA ALA A 224 21.25 6.56 32.00
C ALA A 224 20.59 5.22 31.62
N SER A 225 19.32 5.02 31.95
CA SER A 225 18.57 3.82 31.59
C SER A 225 18.31 3.72 30.08
N VAL A 226 17.95 4.83 29.43
CA VAL A 226 17.68 4.87 27.97
C VAL A 226 19.01 4.73 27.21
N CYS A 227 20.06 5.46 27.65
CA CYS A 227 21.39 5.37 27.06
C CYS A 227 21.89 3.91 27.02
N LYS A 228 21.84 3.21 28.16
CA LYS A 228 22.24 1.80 28.27
C LYS A 228 21.49 0.88 27.28
N LYS A 229 20.17 1.10 27.10
CA LYS A 229 19.36 0.32 26.15
C LYS A 229 19.75 0.62 24.70
N LEU A 230 19.92 1.89 24.37
CA LEU A 230 20.34 2.32 23.03
C LEU A 230 21.73 1.77 22.68
N GLU A 231 22.71 1.86 23.59
CA GLU A 231 24.05 1.29 23.38
C GLU A 231 24.00 -0.22 23.12
N ALA A 232 23.27 -0.96 23.97
CA ALA A 232 23.11 -2.41 23.84
C ALA A 232 22.36 -2.82 22.57
N GLY A 233 21.38 -2.00 22.13
CA GLY A 233 20.51 -2.28 21.00
C GLY A 233 20.93 -1.65 19.68
N LYS A 234 22.11 -1.00 19.59
CA LYS A 234 22.52 -0.23 18.42
C LYS A 234 22.44 -1.01 17.11
N GLN A 235 22.99 -2.21 17.07
CA GLN A 235 22.96 -3.06 15.87
C GLN A 235 21.54 -3.43 15.45
N SER A 236 20.69 -3.76 16.44
CA SER A 236 19.29 -4.08 16.22
C SER A 236 18.50 -2.88 15.68
N ALA A 237 18.77 -1.66 16.16
CA ALA A 237 18.17 -0.45 15.66
C ALA A 237 18.47 -0.20 14.17
N TYR A 238 19.75 -0.31 13.78
CA TYR A 238 20.14 -0.11 12.39
C TYR A 238 19.67 -1.25 11.46
N LEU A 239 19.58 -2.48 11.96
CA LEU A 239 18.94 -3.57 11.23
C LEU A 239 17.45 -3.25 11.02
N SER A 240 16.76 -2.84 12.10
CA SER A 240 15.34 -2.48 12.06
C SER A 240 15.07 -1.30 11.12
N TYR A 241 15.96 -0.31 11.07
CA TYR A 241 15.90 0.79 10.11
C TYR A 241 15.90 0.27 8.67
N LYS A 242 16.84 -0.62 8.33
CA LYS A 242 16.91 -1.23 6.99
C LYS A 242 15.70 -2.07 6.63
N LEU A 243 15.15 -2.80 7.60
CA LEU A 243 13.96 -3.63 7.38
C LEU A 243 12.68 -2.80 7.20
N ALA A 244 12.56 -1.67 7.91
CA ALA A 244 11.40 -0.78 7.85
C ALA A 244 11.40 0.16 6.64
N ALA A 245 12.57 0.41 6.04
CA ALA A 245 12.69 1.30 4.89
C ALA A 245 12.06 0.69 3.65
N ILE A 246 11.18 1.44 3.00
CA ILE A 246 10.62 1.12 1.68
C ILE A 246 11.66 1.48 0.63
N ASP A 247 11.96 0.54 -0.26
CA ASP A 247 12.84 0.79 -1.41
C ASP A 247 12.09 1.62 -2.45
N ARG A 248 12.71 2.72 -2.89
CA ARG A 248 12.13 3.64 -3.89
C ARG A 248 12.81 3.54 -5.26
N ASP A 249 13.65 2.51 -5.44
CA ASP A 249 14.42 2.33 -6.68
C ASP A 249 14.42 0.88 -7.18
N VAL A 250 13.27 0.21 -7.04
CA VAL A 250 13.06 -1.14 -7.58
C VAL A 250 13.29 -1.14 -9.10
N PRO A 251 14.04 -2.11 -9.66
CA PRO A 251 14.32 -2.17 -11.09
C PRO A 251 13.09 -2.68 -11.87
N ILE A 252 12.12 -1.79 -12.08
CA ILE A 252 10.93 -2.00 -12.91
C ILE A 252 10.95 -1.07 -14.13
N GLU A 253 10.35 -1.53 -15.22
CA GLU A 253 10.18 -0.72 -16.41
C GLU A 253 8.91 0.13 -16.30
N ILE A 254 9.02 1.43 -16.54
CA ILE A 254 7.90 2.38 -16.53
C ILE A 254 7.94 3.18 -17.82
N GLY A 255 6.89 3.03 -18.63
CA GLY A 255 6.67 3.84 -19.84
C GLY A 255 5.62 4.93 -19.62
N GLU A 256 5.45 5.80 -20.61
CA GLU A 256 4.45 6.88 -20.56
C GLU A 256 3.02 6.33 -20.37
N ASP A 257 2.71 5.18 -20.99
CA ASP A 257 1.39 4.54 -20.93
C ASP A 257 1.21 3.66 -19.69
N THR A 258 2.23 3.48 -18.86
CA THR A 258 2.12 2.66 -17.65
C THR A 258 1.02 3.20 -16.73
N GLY A 259 0.04 2.35 -16.44
CA GLY A 259 -1.05 2.65 -15.54
C GLY A 259 -2.13 3.59 -16.09
N VAL A 260 -2.08 4.02 -17.35
CA VAL A 260 -3.16 4.83 -17.95
C VAL A 260 -4.50 4.12 -17.77
N LEU A 261 -5.44 4.81 -17.15
CA LEU A 261 -6.78 4.28 -16.88
C LEU A 261 -7.69 4.54 -18.08
N ALA A 262 -8.20 3.47 -18.67
CA ALA A 262 -9.15 3.55 -19.78
C ALA A 262 -10.60 3.37 -19.28
N LEU A 263 -11.43 4.39 -19.46
CA LEU A 263 -12.86 4.37 -19.17
C LEU A 263 -13.65 4.79 -20.42
N PRO A 264 -14.88 4.30 -20.59
CA PRO A 264 -15.63 3.35 -19.75
C PRO A 264 -15.10 1.92 -19.86
N PHE A 265 -15.39 1.06 -18.87
CA PHE A 265 -15.03 -0.35 -18.94
C PHE A 265 -15.85 -1.09 -20.00
N SER A 266 -15.27 -2.17 -20.53
CA SER A 266 -15.91 -2.98 -21.57
C SER A 266 -17.09 -3.81 -21.04
N GLU A 267 -17.98 -4.27 -21.95
CA GLU A 267 -19.05 -5.22 -21.64
C GLU A 267 -18.52 -6.56 -21.10
N GLU A 268 -17.27 -6.93 -21.40
CA GLU A 268 -16.63 -8.12 -20.82
C GLU A 268 -16.48 -8.00 -19.30
N VAL A 269 -16.07 -6.83 -18.80
CA VAL A 269 -16.00 -6.55 -17.36
C VAL A 269 -17.35 -6.69 -16.70
N LYS A 270 -18.40 -6.16 -17.33
CA LYS A 270 -19.79 -6.27 -16.84
C LYS A 270 -20.24 -7.73 -16.78
N ARG A 271 -19.91 -8.54 -17.81
CA ARG A 271 -20.20 -9.98 -17.81
C ARG A 271 -19.48 -10.71 -16.66
N GLN A 272 -18.20 -10.41 -16.41
CA GLN A 272 -17.50 -10.99 -15.28
C GLN A 272 -18.10 -10.58 -13.94
N PHE A 273 -18.53 -9.33 -13.77
CA PHE A 273 -19.26 -8.92 -12.56
C PHE A 273 -20.53 -9.74 -12.35
N LEU A 274 -21.28 -10.02 -13.42
CA LEU A 274 -22.49 -10.85 -13.35
C LEU A 274 -22.17 -12.32 -13.04
N GLN A 275 -21.07 -12.88 -13.59
CA GLN A 275 -20.60 -14.23 -13.26
C GLN A 275 -20.21 -14.36 -11.79
N LEU A 276 -19.60 -13.32 -11.22
CA LEU A 276 -19.26 -13.23 -9.80
C LEU A 276 -20.45 -12.83 -8.91
N GLU A 277 -21.64 -12.70 -9.50
CA GLU A 277 -22.88 -12.27 -8.85
C GLU A 277 -22.82 -10.86 -8.23
N PHE A 278 -21.93 -10.00 -8.73
CA PHE A 278 -21.78 -8.59 -8.35
C PHE A 278 -22.86 -7.72 -9.03
N THR A 279 -24.11 -8.09 -8.90
CA THR A 279 -25.24 -7.47 -9.62
C THR A 279 -25.41 -5.97 -9.34
N SER A 280 -25.02 -5.51 -8.16
CA SER A 280 -25.04 -4.08 -7.80
C SER A 280 -23.97 -3.30 -8.53
N LEU A 281 -22.78 -3.87 -8.71
CA LEU A 281 -21.66 -3.23 -9.42
C LEU A 281 -21.88 -3.23 -10.92
N ALA A 282 -22.51 -4.29 -11.47
CA ALA A 282 -22.85 -4.38 -12.90
C ALA A 282 -23.90 -3.35 -13.38
N LYS A 283 -24.58 -2.67 -12.43
CA LYS A 283 -25.59 -1.62 -12.72
C LYS A 283 -25.02 -0.20 -12.71
N LEU A 284 -23.73 -0.03 -12.37
CA LEU A 284 -23.11 1.28 -12.33
C LEU A 284 -22.92 1.82 -13.75
N ASP A 285 -22.99 3.14 -13.90
CA ASP A 285 -22.78 3.84 -15.17
C ASP A 285 -21.26 4.06 -15.43
N ILE A 286 -20.54 2.95 -15.55
CA ILE A 286 -19.09 2.91 -15.77
C ILE A 286 -18.69 2.01 -16.93
N PHE A 287 -19.69 1.47 -17.65
CA PHE A 287 -19.49 0.55 -18.78
C PHE A 287 -19.82 1.24 -20.09
N ALA A 288 -19.13 0.82 -21.16
CA ALA A 288 -19.47 1.24 -22.52
C ALA A 288 -20.89 0.82 -22.88
N ALA A 289 -21.60 1.66 -23.64
CA ALA A 289 -22.91 1.29 -24.16
C ALA A 289 -22.79 0.05 -25.07
N GLU A 290 -23.79 -0.84 -25.03
CA GLU A 290 -23.86 -2.01 -25.90
C GLU A 290 -23.68 -1.58 -27.36
N GLY A 291 -22.64 -2.07 -28.04
CA GLY A 291 -22.36 -1.76 -29.45
C GLY A 291 -21.22 -0.77 -29.71
N ALA A 292 -20.65 -0.09 -28.70
CA ALA A 292 -19.53 0.85 -28.88
C ALA A 292 -18.18 0.16 -29.17
N ALA A 293 -18.01 -1.12 -28.87
CA ALA A 293 -16.76 -1.86 -28.98
C ALA A 293 -16.33 -2.23 -30.42
N ALA A 294 -17.09 -1.86 -31.46
CA ALA A 294 -16.79 -2.23 -32.86
C ALA A 294 -16.04 -1.12 -33.64
N ALA A 295 -15.76 0.04 -33.08
CA ALA A 295 -15.27 1.20 -33.82
C ALA A 295 -13.73 1.45 -33.72
N GLU A 296 -12.97 0.75 -32.87
CA GLU A 296 -11.53 1.00 -32.66
C GLU A 296 -10.59 -0.14 -33.09
N ALA A 297 -11.00 -0.94 -34.05
CA ALA A 297 -10.12 -1.95 -34.66
C ALA A 297 -10.05 -1.76 -36.18
N VAL A 298 -9.44 -0.67 -36.68
CA VAL A 298 -8.93 -0.53 -38.07
C VAL A 298 -7.80 0.48 -38.09
N PRO A 299 -6.78 0.28 -38.93
CA PRO A 299 -5.54 -0.51 -38.75
C PRO A 299 -4.36 0.40 -38.38
#